data_47c03e26b11ce924ab5fc08d020d386b
#
_entry.id   47c03e26b11ce924ab5fc08d020d386b
#
_cell.length_a   1.000
_cell.length_b   1.000
_cell.length_c   1.000
_cell.angle_alpha   90.00
_cell.angle_beta   90.00
_cell.angle_gamma   90.00
#
_symmetry.space_group_name_H-M   'P 1'
#
loop_
_entity.id
_entity.type
_entity.pdbx_description
1 polymer ?
#
loop_
_entity_poly.entity_id
_entity_poly.type
_entity_poly.pdbx_seq_one_letter_code
_entity_poly.pdbx_strand_id
1 'polypeptide(L)'
;IDRLPPYVFNITAELKMAARRRGEDIIDFSMGNPDGATPPHIVEKLCTVAQRPDTHGYSTSRGIPRLRRAISRWYQDRYDVEIDPESEAIVTIGSKEGLAHLMLATLDHGDTVLVPNPSYPIHIYGAVIAGAQVRSVPLVEGVDFFNELERAIRESYPKPKMMILGFPSNPTAQCVELEFFEKVVALAKRYDVLVVHDLAYADIVYDGWKAPSIMQVPGARDVAVEFFTLSKSYNMAGWRIGFMVGNKTLVSALARIKSYHDYGTFTPLQVAAIAALEGDQQCVRDIAEQYKRRRDVLVKGLHEAGWMVEMPKASMYVWAKIPEPYAAMGSLEFAKKLLNEAKVCVSPGIGFGDYGDTHVRFALIENRDRIRQAIRGIKAMFRADGLLPASSKHIHENAE
;
A
#
# COMPACT_ATOMS: atom_id res chain seq x y z
N ILE A 1 -9.29 8.54 21.62
CA ILE A 1 -8.97 9.34 20.44
C ILE A 1 -7.56 9.96 20.54
N ASP A 2 -7.12 10.30 21.73
CA ASP A 2 -5.83 10.98 21.97
C ASP A 2 -4.60 10.16 21.57
N ARG A 3 -4.73 8.83 21.45
CA ARG A 3 -3.69 7.93 20.91
C ARG A 3 -3.55 7.96 19.39
N LEU A 4 -4.46 8.65 18.67
CA LEU A 4 -4.41 8.83 17.23
C LEU A 4 -3.85 10.23 16.94
N PRO A 5 -2.59 10.36 16.50
CA PRO A 5 -2.04 11.65 16.12
C PRO A 5 -2.81 12.24 14.93
N PRO A 6 -2.79 13.57 14.73
CA PRO A 6 -3.27 14.17 13.50
C PRO A 6 -2.66 13.47 12.31
N TYR A 7 -3.50 13.09 11.35
CA TYR A 7 -3.03 12.37 10.16
C TYR A 7 -2.10 13.30 9.35
N VAL A 8 -0.80 12.99 9.35
CA VAL A 8 0.25 13.89 8.82
C VAL A 8 0.00 14.28 7.35
N PHE A 9 -0.66 13.41 6.59
CA PHE A 9 -1.03 13.69 5.21
C PHE A 9 -2.09 14.80 5.07
N ASN A 10 -2.85 15.12 6.13
CA ASN A 10 -3.76 16.26 6.12
C ASN A 10 -3.00 17.57 6.08
N ILE A 11 -1.86 17.67 6.76
CA ILE A 11 -1.01 18.88 6.75
C ILE A 11 -0.56 19.19 5.32
N THR A 12 -0.02 18.20 4.62
CA THR A 12 0.41 18.38 3.23
C THR A 12 -0.76 18.63 2.29
N ALA A 13 -1.92 18.02 2.54
CA ALA A 13 -3.14 18.25 1.77
C ALA A 13 -3.67 19.70 1.94
N GLU A 14 -3.68 20.22 3.17
CA GLU A 14 -4.09 21.60 3.45
C GLU A 14 -3.16 22.60 2.77
N LEU A 15 -1.85 22.42 2.89
CA LEU A 15 -0.85 23.26 2.25
C LEU A 15 -0.98 23.25 0.72
N LYS A 16 -1.16 22.06 0.13
CA LYS A 16 -1.43 21.91 -1.30
C LYS A 16 -2.69 22.66 -1.72
N MET A 17 -3.78 22.50 -0.98
CA MET A 17 -5.04 23.20 -1.30
C MET A 17 -4.91 24.72 -1.15
N ALA A 18 -4.17 25.20 -0.15
CA ALA A 18 -3.89 26.62 0.02
C ALA A 18 -3.07 27.18 -1.18
N ALA A 19 -2.06 26.43 -1.63
CA ALA A 19 -1.27 26.80 -2.81
C ALA A 19 -2.13 26.84 -4.09
N ARG A 20 -2.96 25.84 -4.32
CA ARG A 20 -3.90 25.81 -5.47
C ARG A 20 -4.90 26.97 -5.44
N ARG A 21 -5.41 27.36 -4.27
CA ARG A 21 -6.29 28.54 -4.13
C ARG A 21 -5.60 29.86 -4.50
N ARG A 22 -4.28 29.93 -4.38
CA ARG A 22 -3.48 31.07 -4.85
C ARG A 22 -3.17 31.02 -6.36
N GLY A 23 -3.71 30.00 -7.07
CA GLY A 23 -3.48 29.82 -8.50
C GLY A 23 -2.17 29.11 -8.85
N GLU A 24 -1.51 28.49 -7.88
CA GLU A 24 -0.27 27.75 -8.10
C GLU A 24 -0.54 26.38 -8.72
N ASP A 25 0.23 26.03 -9.75
CA ASP A 25 0.15 24.73 -10.42
C ASP A 25 0.97 23.68 -9.64
N ILE A 26 0.31 22.98 -8.72
CA ILE A 26 0.94 21.95 -7.88
C ILE A 26 0.80 20.57 -8.52
N ILE A 27 1.94 19.90 -8.71
CA ILE A 27 2.03 18.52 -9.18
C ILE A 27 1.98 17.59 -7.96
N ASP A 28 1.01 16.68 -7.96
CA ASP A 28 0.64 15.94 -6.75
C ASP A 28 1.05 14.47 -6.80
N PHE A 29 2.07 14.09 -6.03
CA PHE A 29 2.50 12.72 -5.79
C PHE A 29 2.18 12.24 -4.37
N SER A 30 1.32 12.96 -3.61
CA SER A 30 1.12 12.67 -2.19
C SER A 30 0.21 11.46 -1.92
N MET A 31 -0.85 11.28 -2.70
CA MET A 31 -1.85 10.23 -2.46
C MET A 31 -1.68 9.06 -3.43
N GLY A 32 -1.61 7.83 -2.89
CA GLY A 32 -1.60 6.62 -3.70
C GLY A 32 -3.00 6.24 -4.20
N ASN A 33 -3.64 7.15 -4.91
CA ASN A 33 -4.97 6.93 -5.50
C ASN A 33 -4.81 6.66 -7.01
N PRO A 34 -5.12 5.44 -7.50
CA PRO A 34 -5.11 5.16 -8.93
C PRO A 34 -5.93 6.19 -9.72
N ASP A 35 -5.34 6.73 -10.76
CA ASP A 35 -5.94 7.77 -11.62
C ASP A 35 -6.57 7.19 -12.89
N GLY A 36 -6.31 5.91 -13.20
CA GLY A 36 -6.87 5.21 -14.34
C GLY A 36 -8.33 4.79 -14.12
N ALA A 37 -9.07 4.64 -15.23
CA ALA A 37 -10.42 4.09 -15.18
C ALA A 37 -10.41 2.59 -14.84
N THR A 38 -11.46 2.13 -14.17
CA THR A 38 -11.75 0.71 -14.03
C THR A 38 -11.99 0.10 -15.43
N PRO A 39 -11.44 -1.11 -15.71
CA PRO A 39 -11.62 -1.76 -17.02
C PRO A 39 -13.10 -1.86 -17.46
N PRO A 40 -13.42 -1.59 -18.73
CA PRO A 40 -14.81 -1.47 -19.21
C PRO A 40 -15.67 -2.70 -18.92
N HIS A 41 -15.14 -3.92 -19.10
CA HIS A 41 -15.89 -5.16 -18.87
C HIS A 41 -16.35 -5.32 -17.41
N ILE A 42 -15.61 -4.74 -16.46
CA ILE A 42 -15.97 -4.75 -15.03
C ILE A 42 -17.11 -3.75 -14.79
N VAL A 43 -17.01 -2.56 -15.37
CA VAL A 43 -18.05 -1.51 -15.29
C VAL A 43 -19.35 -2.00 -15.93
N GLU A 44 -19.30 -2.58 -17.12
CA GLU A 44 -20.44 -3.15 -17.83
C GLU A 44 -21.12 -4.24 -16.99
N LYS A 45 -20.34 -5.10 -16.35
CA LYS A 45 -20.87 -6.13 -15.45
C LYS A 45 -21.60 -5.53 -14.27
N LEU A 46 -21.05 -4.49 -13.64
CA LEU A 46 -21.73 -3.77 -12.57
C LEU A 46 -23.07 -3.20 -13.04
N CYS A 47 -23.06 -2.45 -14.15
CA CYS A 47 -24.26 -1.81 -14.69
C CYS A 47 -25.35 -2.84 -15.00
N THR A 48 -25.00 -3.95 -15.65
CA THR A 48 -25.94 -5.02 -15.99
C THR A 48 -26.56 -5.67 -14.75
N VAL A 49 -25.75 -5.95 -13.75
CA VAL A 49 -26.23 -6.63 -12.53
C VAL A 49 -27.00 -5.68 -11.62
N ALA A 50 -26.61 -4.40 -11.56
CA ALA A 50 -27.31 -3.40 -10.77
C ALA A 50 -28.74 -3.11 -11.25
N GLN A 51 -29.08 -3.44 -12.51
CA GLN A 51 -30.45 -3.34 -13.04
C GLN A 51 -31.36 -4.49 -12.57
N ARG A 52 -30.80 -5.53 -11.96
CA ARG A 52 -31.55 -6.71 -11.52
C ARG A 52 -32.09 -6.51 -10.11
N PRO A 53 -33.44 -6.50 -9.92
CA PRO A 53 -34.04 -6.25 -8.59
C PRO A 53 -33.67 -7.28 -7.53
N ASP A 54 -33.36 -8.51 -7.92
CA ASP A 54 -32.98 -9.61 -7.02
C ASP A 54 -31.56 -9.44 -6.41
N THR A 55 -30.82 -8.42 -6.82
CA THR A 55 -29.46 -8.14 -6.30
C THR A 55 -29.42 -6.98 -5.28
N HIS A 56 -30.54 -6.35 -4.96
CA HIS A 56 -30.62 -5.17 -4.10
C HIS A 56 -30.78 -5.49 -2.62
N GLY A 57 -31.10 -6.75 -2.27
CA GLY A 57 -31.19 -7.17 -0.89
C GLY A 57 -29.84 -7.22 -0.16
N TYR A 58 -29.89 -7.37 1.14
CA TYR A 58 -28.68 -7.59 1.94
C TYR A 58 -27.88 -8.80 1.44
N SER A 59 -26.57 -8.64 1.36
CA SER A 59 -25.64 -9.73 1.09
C SER A 59 -25.28 -10.47 2.39
N THR A 60 -24.59 -11.59 2.25
CA THR A 60 -23.99 -12.25 3.42
C THR A 60 -22.72 -11.50 3.85
N SER A 61 -22.46 -11.42 5.15
CA SER A 61 -21.26 -10.75 5.70
C SER A 61 -19.94 -11.34 5.22
N ARG A 62 -19.93 -12.64 4.83
CA ARG A 62 -18.75 -13.32 4.25
C ARG A 62 -18.55 -13.06 2.76
N GLY A 63 -19.53 -12.44 2.11
CA GLY A 63 -19.58 -12.32 0.66
C GLY A 63 -20.25 -13.52 -0.02
N ILE A 64 -20.74 -13.30 -1.25
CA ILE A 64 -21.46 -14.34 -1.98
C ILE A 64 -20.59 -15.56 -2.29
N PRO A 65 -21.14 -16.80 -2.23
CA PRO A 65 -20.35 -18.01 -2.45
C PRO A 65 -19.60 -18.04 -3.77
N ARG A 66 -20.22 -17.47 -4.82
CA ARG A 66 -19.59 -17.41 -6.15
C ARG A 66 -18.30 -16.56 -6.15
N LEU A 67 -18.28 -15.44 -5.43
CA LEU A 67 -17.06 -14.61 -5.32
C LEU A 67 -15.99 -15.35 -4.50
N ARG A 68 -16.37 -16.00 -3.40
CA ARG A 68 -15.40 -16.79 -2.59
C ARG A 68 -14.76 -17.90 -3.40
N ARG A 69 -15.53 -18.59 -4.27
CA ARG A 69 -14.98 -19.55 -5.23
C ARG A 69 -14.07 -18.92 -6.29
N ALA A 70 -14.39 -17.71 -6.77
CA ALA A 70 -13.51 -16.98 -7.68
C ALA A 70 -12.18 -16.61 -7.01
N ILE A 71 -12.21 -16.21 -5.73
CA ILE A 71 -11.01 -15.97 -4.92
C ILE A 71 -10.17 -17.24 -4.79
N SER A 72 -10.77 -18.39 -4.49
CA SER A 72 -10.08 -19.67 -4.42
C SER A 72 -9.37 -20.02 -5.73
N ARG A 73 -10.07 -19.87 -6.87
CA ARG A 73 -9.47 -20.09 -8.20
C ARG A 73 -8.33 -19.10 -8.49
N TRP A 74 -8.48 -17.85 -8.12
CA TRP A 74 -7.46 -16.83 -8.30
C TRP A 74 -6.15 -17.18 -7.56
N TYR A 75 -6.23 -17.75 -6.34
CA TYR A 75 -5.07 -18.25 -5.60
C TYR A 75 -4.47 -19.52 -6.24
N GLN A 76 -5.33 -20.45 -6.69
CA GLN A 76 -4.88 -21.65 -7.37
C GLN A 76 -4.11 -21.32 -8.66
N ASP A 77 -4.65 -20.43 -9.51
CA ASP A 77 -4.07 -20.09 -10.80
C ASP A 77 -2.76 -19.30 -10.67
N ARG A 78 -2.64 -18.48 -9.64
CA ARG A 78 -1.50 -17.57 -9.48
C ARG A 78 -0.37 -18.10 -8.62
N TYR A 79 -0.70 -18.83 -7.58
CA TYR A 79 0.24 -19.23 -6.54
C TYR A 79 0.28 -20.75 -6.32
N ASP A 80 -0.52 -21.51 -7.05
CA ASP A 80 -0.71 -22.96 -6.84
C ASP A 80 -1.12 -23.29 -5.40
N VAL A 81 -2.03 -22.47 -4.84
CA VAL A 81 -2.52 -22.59 -3.46
C VAL A 81 -4.02 -22.88 -3.46
N GLU A 82 -4.40 -24.00 -2.88
CA GLU A 82 -5.82 -24.31 -2.61
C GLU A 82 -6.32 -23.53 -1.39
N ILE A 83 -7.38 -22.76 -1.56
CA ILE A 83 -8.11 -22.06 -0.50
C ILE A 83 -9.52 -22.63 -0.44
N ASP A 84 -9.94 -23.09 0.73
CA ASP A 84 -11.34 -23.51 0.93
C ASP A 84 -12.26 -22.26 0.92
N PRO A 85 -13.12 -22.10 -0.11
CA PRO A 85 -13.97 -20.92 -0.21
C PRO A 85 -14.99 -20.80 0.91
N GLU A 86 -15.29 -21.91 1.63
CA GLU A 86 -16.29 -21.91 2.70
C GLU A 86 -15.71 -21.55 4.07
N SER A 87 -14.46 -21.89 4.35
CA SER A 87 -13.87 -21.67 5.66
C SER A 87 -12.64 -20.76 5.67
N GLU A 88 -11.96 -20.59 4.54
CA GLU A 88 -10.68 -19.88 4.44
C GLU A 88 -10.74 -18.58 3.62
N ALA A 89 -11.94 -18.13 3.20
CA ALA A 89 -12.11 -16.92 2.42
C ALA A 89 -13.26 -16.05 2.94
N ILE A 90 -13.06 -14.73 2.91
CA ILE A 90 -14.07 -13.73 3.25
C ILE A 90 -13.87 -12.46 2.43
N VAL A 91 -14.97 -11.88 1.93
CA VAL A 91 -14.98 -10.61 1.21
C VAL A 91 -14.99 -9.45 2.19
N THR A 92 -14.26 -8.38 1.88
CA THR A 92 -14.16 -7.17 2.72
C THR A 92 -14.52 -5.91 1.92
N ILE A 93 -14.88 -4.85 2.62
CA ILE A 93 -15.16 -3.52 2.03
C ILE A 93 -13.82 -2.80 1.79
N GLY A 94 -12.98 -3.38 0.91
CA GLY A 94 -11.57 -3.10 0.74
C GLY A 94 -10.71 -3.71 1.87
N SER A 95 -9.40 -3.87 1.64
CA SER A 95 -8.50 -4.47 2.63
C SER A 95 -8.38 -3.64 3.91
N LYS A 96 -8.45 -2.31 3.81
CA LYS A 96 -8.33 -1.42 4.97
C LYS A 96 -9.43 -1.64 6.02
N GLU A 97 -10.68 -1.80 5.60
CA GLU A 97 -11.78 -2.15 6.49
C GLU A 97 -11.56 -3.54 7.10
N GLY A 98 -11.22 -4.52 6.26
CA GLY A 98 -10.96 -5.88 6.73
C GLY A 98 -9.86 -5.94 7.77
N LEU A 99 -8.75 -5.23 7.55
CA LEU A 99 -7.64 -5.11 8.52
C LEU A 99 -8.13 -4.51 9.85
N ALA A 100 -8.83 -3.38 9.80
CA ALA A 100 -9.34 -2.71 11.00
C ALA A 100 -10.31 -3.59 11.79
N HIS A 101 -11.25 -4.24 11.11
CA HIS A 101 -12.22 -5.13 11.75
C HIS A 101 -11.60 -6.43 12.25
N LEU A 102 -10.59 -6.98 11.56
CA LEU A 102 -9.86 -8.13 12.07
C LEU A 102 -9.17 -7.80 13.40
N MET A 103 -8.53 -6.64 13.49
CA MET A 103 -7.89 -6.19 14.73
C MET A 103 -8.92 -6.01 15.86
N LEU A 104 -10.07 -5.37 15.58
CA LEU A 104 -11.17 -5.25 16.55
C LEU A 104 -11.72 -6.62 16.99
N ALA A 105 -11.75 -7.60 16.11
CA ALA A 105 -12.26 -8.95 16.41
C ALA A 105 -11.27 -9.82 17.20
N THR A 106 -9.98 -9.51 17.18
CA THR A 106 -8.92 -10.40 17.65
C THR A 106 -8.04 -9.80 18.74
N LEU A 107 -7.99 -8.49 18.88
CA LEU A 107 -7.16 -7.77 19.85
C LEU A 107 -8.01 -7.18 20.98
N ASP A 108 -7.39 -7.03 22.13
CA ASP A 108 -7.96 -6.40 23.31
C ASP A 108 -6.98 -5.38 23.91
N HIS A 109 -7.45 -4.64 24.92
CA HIS A 109 -6.62 -3.69 25.64
C HIS A 109 -5.41 -4.38 26.28
N GLY A 110 -4.24 -3.84 25.98
CA GLY A 110 -2.97 -4.36 26.49
C GLY A 110 -2.31 -5.43 25.60
N ASP A 111 -3.01 -5.98 24.59
CA ASP A 111 -2.36 -6.86 23.61
C ASP A 111 -1.24 -6.10 22.88
N THR A 112 -0.18 -6.79 22.51
CA THR A 112 0.95 -6.23 21.74
C THR A 112 0.91 -6.73 20.30
N VAL A 113 1.08 -5.80 19.35
CA VAL A 113 1.19 -6.08 17.91
C VAL A 113 2.55 -5.61 17.40
N LEU A 114 3.23 -6.45 16.64
CA LEU A 114 4.49 -6.12 15.98
C LEU A 114 4.19 -5.56 14.58
N VAL A 115 4.78 -4.41 14.26
CA VAL A 115 4.62 -3.78 12.94
C VAL A 115 5.97 -3.29 12.45
N PRO A 116 6.38 -3.61 11.20
CA PRO A 116 7.55 -3.00 10.60
C PRO A 116 7.44 -1.48 10.60
N ASN A 117 8.54 -0.79 10.76
CA ASN A 117 8.59 0.66 10.69
C ASN A 117 9.72 1.10 9.75
N PRO A 118 9.41 1.87 8.70
CA PRO A 118 8.11 2.49 8.35
C PRO A 118 7.06 1.49 7.82
N SER A 119 5.77 1.82 7.96
CA SER A 119 4.65 0.98 7.50
C SER A 119 3.42 1.80 7.09
N TYR A 120 2.48 1.15 6.41
CA TYR A 120 1.22 1.78 6.05
C TYR A 120 0.38 2.10 7.32
N PRO A 121 -0.16 3.31 7.47
CA PRO A 121 -0.76 3.76 8.73
C PRO A 121 -1.80 2.83 9.35
N ILE A 122 -2.62 2.12 8.55
CA ILE A 122 -3.62 1.20 9.11
C ILE A 122 -2.99 0.01 9.83
N HIS A 123 -1.78 -0.40 9.47
CA HIS A 123 -1.07 -1.47 10.16
C HIS A 123 -0.73 -1.07 11.60
N ILE A 124 -0.44 0.21 11.81
CA ILE A 124 -0.15 0.79 13.14
C ILE A 124 -1.47 1.16 13.86
N TYR A 125 -2.26 2.02 13.23
CA TYR A 125 -3.39 2.65 13.89
C TYR A 125 -4.61 1.76 13.99
N GLY A 126 -4.75 0.73 13.17
CA GLY A 126 -5.78 -0.29 13.34
C GLY A 126 -5.64 -1.02 14.67
N ALA A 127 -4.41 -1.39 15.06
CA ALA A 127 -4.13 -1.97 16.37
C ALA A 127 -4.41 -0.99 17.53
N VAL A 128 -4.01 0.27 17.36
CA VAL A 128 -4.29 1.33 18.35
C VAL A 128 -5.79 1.55 18.54
N ILE A 129 -6.58 1.57 17.46
CA ILE A 129 -8.06 1.68 17.52
C ILE A 129 -8.67 0.49 18.27
N ALA A 130 -8.12 -0.71 18.08
CA ALA A 130 -8.55 -1.91 18.81
C ALA A 130 -8.12 -1.92 20.29
N GLY A 131 -7.40 -0.91 20.76
CA GLY A 131 -6.93 -0.82 22.15
C GLY A 131 -5.56 -1.45 22.40
N ALA A 132 -4.97 -2.10 21.41
CA ALA A 132 -3.67 -2.75 21.52
C ALA A 132 -2.50 -1.75 21.55
N GLN A 133 -1.34 -2.25 21.95
CA GLN A 133 -0.06 -1.56 21.85
C GLN A 133 0.68 -2.00 20.59
N VAL A 134 1.38 -1.07 19.96
CA VAL A 134 2.20 -1.35 18.79
C VAL A 134 3.67 -1.29 19.18
N ARG A 135 4.39 -2.37 18.92
CA ARG A 135 5.85 -2.38 18.98
C ARG A 135 6.40 -2.33 17.56
N SER A 136 7.08 -1.25 17.23
CA SER A 136 7.78 -1.06 15.96
C SER A 136 8.98 -1.99 15.85
N VAL A 137 9.14 -2.61 14.68
CA VAL A 137 10.32 -3.39 14.30
C VAL A 137 11.01 -2.67 13.14
N PRO A 138 12.24 -2.17 13.29
CA PRO A 138 12.87 -1.40 12.22
C PRO A 138 13.09 -2.26 10.97
N LEU A 139 12.58 -1.78 9.84
CA LEU A 139 12.75 -2.40 8.52
C LEU A 139 13.42 -1.37 7.60
N VAL A 140 14.69 -1.11 7.88
CA VAL A 140 15.50 -0.11 7.22
C VAL A 140 16.88 -0.67 6.84
N GLU A 141 17.56 0.02 5.93
CA GLU A 141 18.89 -0.37 5.48
C GLU A 141 19.87 -0.49 6.67
N GLY A 142 20.73 -1.50 6.63
CA GLY A 142 21.74 -1.77 7.66
C GLY A 142 21.22 -2.46 8.92
N VAL A 143 19.93 -2.76 9.01
CA VAL A 143 19.34 -3.47 10.15
C VAL A 143 18.92 -4.88 9.73
N ASP A 144 19.32 -5.89 10.49
CA ASP A 144 18.82 -7.26 10.33
C ASP A 144 17.40 -7.36 10.91
N PHE A 145 16.42 -7.33 10.02
CA PHE A 145 15.02 -7.36 10.39
C PHE A 145 14.64 -8.58 11.23
N PHE A 146 15.15 -9.77 10.91
CA PHE A 146 14.78 -10.99 11.62
C PHE A 146 15.36 -11.04 13.03
N ASN A 147 16.56 -10.54 13.22
CA ASN A 147 17.15 -10.38 14.55
C ASN A 147 16.33 -9.39 15.40
N GLU A 148 15.95 -8.25 14.84
CA GLU A 148 15.10 -7.27 15.51
C GLU A 148 13.68 -7.81 15.78
N LEU A 149 13.10 -8.53 14.84
CA LEU A 149 11.79 -9.17 15.01
C LEU A 149 11.81 -10.20 16.14
N GLU A 150 12.78 -11.09 16.15
CA GLU A 150 12.91 -12.10 17.22
C GLU A 150 13.19 -11.44 18.57
N ARG A 151 14.05 -10.42 18.61
CA ARG A 151 14.29 -9.62 19.80
C ARG A 151 12.99 -8.97 20.30
N ALA A 152 12.23 -8.35 19.40
CA ALA A 152 10.97 -7.71 19.76
C ALA A 152 9.94 -8.72 20.32
N ILE A 153 9.89 -9.95 19.77
CA ILE A 153 9.04 -11.02 20.30
C ILE A 153 9.45 -11.39 21.72
N ARG A 154 10.73 -11.59 21.96
CA ARG A 154 11.26 -12.08 23.25
C ARG A 154 11.22 -11.04 24.37
N GLU A 155 11.41 -9.78 24.03
CA GLU A 155 11.49 -8.67 25.00
C GLU A 155 10.13 -8.01 25.27
N SER A 156 9.08 -8.31 24.50
CA SER A 156 7.76 -7.72 24.74
C SER A 156 7.02 -8.39 25.88
N TYR A 157 6.42 -7.56 26.75
CA TYR A 157 5.50 -8.01 27.78
C TYR A 157 4.26 -7.09 27.80
N PRO A 158 3.06 -7.65 27.60
CA PRO A 158 2.78 -9.06 27.31
C PRO A 158 3.39 -9.50 25.97
N LYS A 159 3.50 -10.85 25.80
CA LYS A 159 3.95 -11.47 24.56
C LYS A 159 3.13 -10.97 23.36
N PRO A 160 3.76 -10.66 22.21
CA PRO A 160 3.03 -10.21 21.03
C PRO A 160 2.03 -11.27 20.56
N LYS A 161 0.83 -10.82 20.24
CA LYS A 161 -0.24 -11.69 19.76
C LYS A 161 -0.27 -11.79 18.24
N MET A 162 0.18 -10.71 17.57
CA MET A 162 0.07 -10.58 16.13
C MET A 162 1.25 -9.79 15.57
N MET A 163 1.67 -10.11 14.35
CA MET A 163 2.50 -9.25 13.52
C MET A 163 1.77 -8.92 12.21
N ILE A 164 1.95 -7.69 11.74
CA ILE A 164 1.31 -7.19 10.51
C ILE A 164 2.39 -6.79 9.53
N LEU A 165 2.39 -7.39 8.35
CA LEU A 165 3.36 -7.19 7.28
C LEU A 165 2.64 -6.72 6.02
N GLY A 166 3.33 -6.00 5.15
CA GLY A 166 2.79 -5.60 3.84
C GLY A 166 3.88 -5.56 2.79
N PHE A 167 3.84 -6.48 1.82
CA PHE A 167 4.79 -6.56 0.71
C PHE A 167 4.07 -6.92 -0.61
N PRO A 168 4.40 -6.24 -1.72
CA PRO A 168 5.29 -5.07 -1.84
C PRO A 168 4.85 -3.92 -0.95
N SER A 169 5.83 -3.24 -0.33
CA SER A 169 5.55 -2.33 0.78
C SER A 169 4.98 -0.97 0.33
N ASN A 170 4.11 -0.45 1.13
CA ASN A 170 3.76 0.96 1.24
C ASN A 170 4.25 1.45 2.62
N PRO A 171 5.25 2.35 2.71
CA PRO A 171 5.65 3.32 1.69
C PRO A 171 6.88 2.94 0.87
N THR A 172 7.69 1.96 1.30
CA THR A 172 9.08 1.79 0.88
C THR A 172 9.26 1.17 -0.50
N ALA A 173 8.20 0.61 -1.08
CA ALA A 173 8.22 -0.22 -2.28
C ALA A 173 9.13 -1.47 -2.15
N GLN A 174 9.56 -1.80 -0.94
CA GLN A 174 10.39 -2.96 -0.66
C GLN A 174 9.66 -4.24 -1.04
N CYS A 175 10.39 -5.14 -1.68
CA CYS A 175 9.93 -6.46 -2.10
C CYS A 175 10.66 -7.54 -1.30
N VAL A 176 10.02 -8.67 -1.13
CA VAL A 176 10.59 -9.84 -0.47
C VAL A 176 10.39 -11.07 -1.35
N GLU A 177 11.25 -12.05 -1.20
CA GLU A 177 11.13 -13.36 -1.84
C GLU A 177 10.43 -14.35 -0.90
N LEU A 178 10.09 -15.53 -1.41
CA LEU A 178 9.30 -16.53 -0.64
C LEU A 178 10.00 -16.96 0.66
N GLU A 179 11.32 -17.03 0.64
CA GLU A 179 12.16 -17.39 1.81
C GLU A 179 11.98 -16.44 3.00
N PHE A 180 11.62 -15.18 2.73
CA PHE A 180 11.27 -14.24 3.79
C PHE A 180 10.02 -14.71 4.55
N PHE A 181 9.00 -15.13 3.83
CA PHE A 181 7.77 -15.65 4.43
C PHE A 181 7.97 -16.99 5.10
N GLU A 182 8.86 -17.86 4.60
CA GLU A 182 9.23 -19.11 5.27
C GLU A 182 9.80 -18.83 6.66
N LYS A 183 10.71 -17.86 6.77
CA LYS A 183 11.26 -17.42 8.07
C LYS A 183 10.19 -16.81 8.98
N VAL A 184 9.31 -15.97 8.42
CA VAL A 184 8.19 -15.39 9.18
C VAL A 184 7.27 -16.46 9.75
N VAL A 185 6.83 -17.42 8.93
CA VAL A 185 5.95 -18.50 9.35
C VAL A 185 6.64 -19.40 10.41
N ALA A 186 7.93 -19.68 10.24
CA ALA A 186 8.69 -20.46 11.23
C ALA A 186 8.76 -19.76 12.60
N LEU A 187 9.04 -18.43 12.61
CA LEU A 187 9.03 -17.64 13.85
C LEU A 187 7.62 -17.55 14.44
N ALA A 188 6.61 -17.34 13.62
CA ALA A 188 5.22 -17.27 14.05
C ALA A 188 4.77 -18.55 14.77
N LYS A 189 5.08 -19.71 14.20
CA LYS A 189 4.79 -21.01 14.82
C LYS A 189 5.60 -21.23 16.10
N ARG A 190 6.89 -20.91 16.09
CA ARG A 190 7.78 -21.09 17.24
C ARG A 190 7.32 -20.28 18.45
N TYR A 191 6.85 -19.06 18.23
CA TYR A 191 6.47 -18.13 19.29
C TYR A 191 4.96 -17.99 19.47
N ASP A 192 4.15 -18.72 18.71
CA ASP A 192 2.69 -18.65 18.74
C ASP A 192 2.18 -17.21 18.54
N VAL A 193 2.63 -16.58 17.45
CA VAL A 193 2.24 -15.23 17.03
C VAL A 193 1.46 -15.35 15.72
N LEU A 194 0.33 -14.67 15.62
CA LEU A 194 -0.46 -14.61 14.39
C LEU A 194 0.20 -13.67 13.37
N VAL A 195 0.04 -13.97 12.10
CA VAL A 195 0.56 -13.15 11.00
C VAL A 195 -0.56 -12.62 10.14
N VAL A 196 -0.54 -11.32 9.88
CA VAL A 196 -1.40 -10.67 8.89
C VAL A 196 -0.52 -10.09 7.79
N HIS A 197 -0.73 -10.53 6.56
CA HIS A 197 -0.02 -10.02 5.39
C HIS A 197 -0.96 -9.19 4.51
N ASP A 198 -0.57 -7.96 4.18
CA ASP A 198 -1.27 -7.07 3.25
C ASP A 198 -0.59 -7.13 1.88
N LEU A 199 -1.22 -7.84 0.93
CA LEU A 199 -0.75 -8.08 -0.43
C LEU A 199 -1.40 -7.10 -1.44
N ALA A 200 -1.59 -5.85 -1.07
CA ALA A 200 -2.33 -4.87 -1.88
C ALA A 200 -1.69 -4.58 -3.26
N TYR A 201 -0.40 -4.79 -3.41
CA TYR A 201 0.37 -4.46 -4.62
C TYR A 201 0.87 -5.70 -5.38
N ALA A 202 0.20 -6.84 -5.22
CA ALA A 202 0.57 -8.11 -5.87
C ALA A 202 0.75 -8.01 -7.39
N ASP A 203 0.00 -7.12 -8.04
CA ASP A 203 -0.05 -6.97 -9.49
C ASP A 203 0.69 -5.74 -10.04
N ILE A 204 1.06 -4.81 -9.16
CA ILE A 204 1.86 -3.65 -9.57
C ILE A 204 3.32 -4.05 -9.43
N VAL A 205 3.76 -4.85 -10.38
CA VAL A 205 5.10 -5.47 -10.41
C VAL A 205 5.77 -5.21 -11.76
N TYR A 206 7.09 -5.17 -11.78
CA TYR A 206 7.87 -4.69 -12.91
C TYR A 206 8.96 -5.68 -13.29
N ASP A 207 9.40 -5.60 -14.54
CA ASP A 207 10.61 -6.26 -15.03
C ASP A 207 10.60 -7.80 -14.83
N GLY A 208 9.41 -8.42 -14.88
CA GLY A 208 9.22 -9.88 -14.76
C GLY A 208 9.23 -10.43 -13.34
N TRP A 209 9.44 -9.57 -12.32
CA TRP A 209 9.33 -10.00 -10.93
C TRP A 209 7.88 -10.33 -10.56
N LYS A 210 7.68 -11.30 -9.68
CA LYS A 210 6.35 -11.70 -9.16
C LYS A 210 6.34 -11.61 -7.66
N ALA A 211 5.32 -10.96 -7.10
CA ALA A 211 5.13 -10.90 -5.66
C ALA A 211 4.73 -12.28 -5.12
N PRO A 212 5.46 -12.86 -4.16
CA PRO A 212 5.05 -14.10 -3.52
C PRO A 212 3.87 -13.87 -2.57
N SER A 213 3.06 -14.91 -2.38
CA SER A 213 2.03 -14.97 -1.35
C SER A 213 2.56 -15.72 -0.13
N ILE A 214 2.27 -15.25 1.08
CA ILE A 214 2.60 -15.99 2.29
C ILE A 214 1.86 -17.35 2.33
N MET A 215 0.72 -17.45 1.64
CA MET A 215 -0.06 -18.69 1.55
C MET A 215 0.67 -19.82 0.80
N GLN A 216 1.72 -19.52 0.03
CA GLN A 216 2.58 -20.52 -0.63
C GLN A 216 3.46 -21.27 0.37
N VAL A 217 3.68 -20.73 1.56
CA VAL A 217 4.51 -21.37 2.58
C VAL A 217 3.74 -22.50 3.23
N PRO A 218 4.28 -23.74 3.26
CA PRO A 218 3.64 -24.86 3.93
C PRO A 218 3.33 -24.56 5.40
N GLY A 219 2.06 -24.75 5.79
CA GLY A 219 1.59 -24.49 7.14
C GLY A 219 1.38 -23.00 7.48
N ALA A 220 1.46 -22.08 6.52
CA ALA A 220 1.12 -20.67 6.75
C ALA A 220 -0.33 -20.50 7.23
N ARG A 221 -1.27 -21.30 6.72
CA ARG A 221 -2.69 -21.26 7.11
C ARG A 221 -2.96 -21.63 8.58
N ASP A 222 -1.98 -22.19 9.27
CA ASP A 222 -2.11 -22.45 10.71
C ASP A 222 -2.00 -21.17 11.54
N VAL A 223 -1.25 -20.18 11.05
CA VAL A 223 -0.89 -18.96 11.80
C VAL A 223 -1.17 -17.65 11.07
N ALA A 224 -1.46 -17.69 9.76
CA ALA A 224 -1.49 -16.49 8.93
C ALA A 224 -2.81 -16.28 8.18
N VAL A 225 -3.10 -15.00 7.91
CA VAL A 225 -4.06 -14.55 6.90
C VAL A 225 -3.40 -13.55 5.96
N GLU A 226 -3.95 -13.47 4.75
CA GLU A 226 -3.50 -12.54 3.72
C GLU A 226 -4.67 -11.74 3.16
N PHE A 227 -4.47 -10.43 3.04
CA PHE A 227 -5.43 -9.51 2.43
C PHE A 227 -5.03 -9.15 1.02
N PHE A 228 -6.01 -9.09 0.13
CA PHE A 228 -5.88 -8.52 -1.20
C PHE A 228 -6.99 -7.52 -1.47
N THR A 229 -6.73 -6.55 -2.34
CA THR A 229 -7.70 -5.54 -2.75
C THR A 229 -7.70 -5.35 -4.27
N LEU A 230 -8.88 -5.17 -4.84
CA LEU A 230 -9.03 -4.86 -6.25
C LEU A 230 -8.70 -3.39 -6.57
N SER A 231 -8.48 -2.58 -5.53
CA SER A 231 -8.23 -1.14 -5.64
C SER A 231 -7.07 -0.77 -6.56
N LYS A 232 -5.99 -1.57 -6.56
CA LYS A 232 -4.76 -1.25 -7.28
C LYS A 232 -4.66 -2.00 -8.61
N SER A 233 -4.92 -3.31 -8.59
CA SER A 233 -4.81 -4.18 -9.75
C SER A 233 -5.80 -3.84 -10.87
N TYR A 234 -6.98 -3.31 -10.52
CA TYR A 234 -8.08 -3.05 -11.44
C TYR A 234 -8.58 -1.59 -11.42
N ASN A 235 -7.82 -0.66 -10.85
CA ASN A 235 -8.26 0.74 -10.68
C ASN A 235 -9.64 0.86 -10.01
N MET A 236 -9.91 0.05 -9.00
CA MET A 236 -11.20 -0.02 -8.29
C MET A 236 -11.12 0.56 -6.87
N ALA A 237 -10.29 1.56 -6.64
CA ALA A 237 -10.07 2.09 -5.30
C ALA A 237 -11.35 2.63 -4.64
N GLY A 238 -12.19 3.33 -5.39
CA GLY A 238 -13.48 3.87 -4.92
C GLY A 238 -14.58 2.82 -4.73
N TRP A 239 -14.43 1.62 -5.32
CA TRP A 239 -15.44 0.55 -5.26
C TRP A 239 -15.46 -0.17 -3.93
N ARG A 240 -14.41 -0.03 -3.13
CA ARG A 240 -14.29 -0.61 -1.79
C ARG A 240 -14.54 -2.12 -1.77
N ILE A 241 -13.76 -2.87 -2.54
CA ILE A 241 -13.84 -4.33 -2.55
C ILE A 241 -12.45 -4.97 -2.46
N GLY A 242 -12.36 -5.96 -1.58
CA GLY A 242 -11.19 -6.78 -1.32
C GLY A 242 -11.60 -8.08 -0.65
N PHE A 243 -10.63 -8.83 -0.19
CA PHE A 243 -10.87 -10.09 0.52
C PHE A 243 -9.70 -10.46 1.44
N MET A 244 -9.97 -11.37 2.35
CA MET A 244 -8.98 -12.03 3.21
C MET A 244 -9.08 -13.54 3.04
N VAL A 245 -7.92 -14.21 3.01
CA VAL A 245 -7.83 -15.68 2.98
C VAL A 245 -6.87 -16.18 4.04
N GLY A 246 -6.99 -17.46 4.41
CA GLY A 246 -6.02 -18.15 5.26
C GLY A 246 -6.64 -18.81 6.49
N ASN A 247 -6.10 -18.51 7.66
CA ASN A 247 -6.48 -19.15 8.92
C ASN A 247 -7.99 -19.11 9.20
N LYS A 248 -8.61 -20.30 9.34
CA LYS A 248 -10.06 -20.46 9.50
C LYS A 248 -10.63 -19.74 10.72
N THR A 249 -9.87 -19.73 11.81
CA THR A 249 -10.30 -19.07 13.05
C THR A 249 -10.34 -17.55 12.87
N LEU A 250 -9.33 -16.97 12.23
CA LEU A 250 -9.29 -15.54 11.93
C LEU A 250 -10.36 -15.13 10.90
N VAL A 251 -10.59 -15.96 9.88
CA VAL A 251 -11.68 -15.76 8.92
C VAL A 251 -13.04 -15.80 9.62
N SER A 252 -13.25 -16.74 10.55
CA SER A 252 -14.48 -16.82 11.34
C SER A 252 -14.65 -15.61 12.27
N ALA A 253 -13.56 -15.14 12.90
CA ALA A 253 -13.60 -13.95 13.77
C ALA A 253 -13.99 -12.70 12.99
N LEU A 254 -13.39 -12.49 11.82
CA LEU A 254 -13.74 -11.37 10.93
C LEU A 254 -15.20 -11.48 10.45
N ALA A 255 -15.66 -12.68 10.06
CA ALA A 255 -17.04 -12.89 9.63
C ALA A 255 -18.04 -12.55 10.75
N ARG A 256 -17.69 -12.89 11.99
CA ARG A 256 -18.54 -12.62 13.17
C ARG A 256 -18.70 -11.11 13.40
N ILE A 257 -17.61 -10.36 13.47
CA ILE A 257 -17.71 -8.90 13.68
C ILE A 257 -18.42 -8.21 12.51
N LYS A 258 -18.15 -8.60 11.28
CA LYS A 258 -18.82 -8.05 10.09
C LYS A 258 -20.34 -8.31 10.10
N SER A 259 -20.78 -9.44 10.63
CA SER A 259 -22.22 -9.74 10.74
C SER A 259 -22.97 -8.78 11.67
N TYR A 260 -22.29 -8.12 12.60
CA TYR A 260 -22.85 -7.10 13.48
C TYR A 260 -22.65 -5.68 12.95
N HIS A 261 -21.62 -5.43 12.12
CA HIS A 261 -21.23 -4.08 11.71
C HIS A 261 -21.79 -3.66 10.35
N ASP A 262 -21.71 -4.50 9.32
CA ASP A 262 -21.90 -4.03 7.94
C ASP A 262 -22.70 -4.96 7.02
N TYR A 263 -22.99 -6.17 7.41
CA TYR A 263 -23.68 -7.18 6.58
C TYR A 263 -23.01 -7.46 5.23
N GLY A 264 -21.81 -6.94 4.97
CA GLY A 264 -21.06 -7.17 3.75
C GLY A 264 -21.31 -6.15 2.62
N THR A 265 -20.85 -6.50 1.43
CA THR A 265 -20.77 -5.61 0.28
C THR A 265 -21.99 -5.78 -0.63
N PHE A 266 -22.44 -4.70 -1.26
CA PHE A 266 -23.51 -4.68 -2.28
C PHE A 266 -23.28 -5.76 -3.35
N THR A 267 -24.29 -6.60 -3.60
CA THR A 267 -24.16 -7.78 -4.46
C THR A 267 -23.66 -7.48 -5.87
N PRO A 268 -24.14 -6.45 -6.59
CA PRO A 268 -23.62 -6.09 -7.91
C PRO A 268 -22.12 -5.81 -7.94
N LEU A 269 -21.56 -5.19 -6.88
CA LEU A 269 -20.11 -4.98 -6.76
C LEU A 269 -19.36 -6.31 -6.66
N GLN A 270 -19.90 -7.26 -5.91
CA GLN A 270 -19.29 -8.58 -5.77
C GLN A 270 -19.31 -9.37 -7.09
N VAL A 271 -20.38 -9.25 -7.87
CA VAL A 271 -20.45 -9.89 -9.20
C VAL A 271 -19.49 -9.22 -10.19
N ALA A 272 -19.33 -7.90 -10.12
CA ALA A 272 -18.32 -7.20 -10.90
C ALA A 272 -16.89 -7.62 -10.50
N ALA A 273 -16.65 -7.86 -9.22
CA ALA A 273 -15.37 -8.39 -8.74
C ALA A 273 -15.07 -9.80 -9.28
N ILE A 274 -16.09 -10.65 -9.45
CA ILE A 274 -15.92 -11.95 -10.13
C ILE A 274 -15.44 -11.72 -11.56
N ALA A 275 -16.06 -10.80 -12.30
CA ALA A 275 -15.64 -10.47 -13.65
C ALA A 275 -14.18 -9.93 -13.71
N ALA A 276 -13.74 -9.22 -12.69
CA ALA A 276 -12.36 -8.79 -12.57
C ALA A 276 -11.39 -9.96 -12.37
N LEU A 277 -11.70 -10.88 -11.43
CA LEU A 277 -10.80 -11.98 -11.06
C LEU A 277 -10.75 -13.09 -12.13
N GLU A 278 -11.87 -13.40 -12.77
CA GLU A 278 -12.02 -14.49 -13.75
C GLU A 278 -11.87 -14.02 -15.21
N GLY A 279 -11.92 -12.72 -15.46
CA GLY A 279 -11.79 -12.16 -16.80
C GLY A 279 -10.37 -12.13 -17.33
N ASP A 280 -10.21 -11.61 -18.56
CA ASP A 280 -8.88 -11.42 -19.14
C ASP A 280 -8.05 -10.46 -18.28
N GLN A 281 -6.86 -10.93 -17.90
CA GLN A 281 -5.92 -10.17 -17.06
C GLN A 281 -5.01 -9.22 -17.86
N GLN A 282 -5.28 -9.00 -19.15
CA GLN A 282 -4.50 -8.02 -19.94
C GLN A 282 -4.61 -6.62 -19.33
N CYS A 283 -5.79 -6.24 -18.84
CA CYS A 283 -6.00 -4.96 -18.18
C CYS A 283 -5.09 -4.75 -16.95
N VAL A 284 -4.80 -5.80 -16.19
CA VAL A 284 -3.87 -5.76 -15.05
C VAL A 284 -2.44 -5.51 -15.52
N ARG A 285 -2.02 -6.20 -16.58
CA ARG A 285 -0.69 -5.99 -17.19
C ARG A 285 -0.54 -4.57 -17.74
N ASP A 286 -1.58 -4.05 -18.39
CA ASP A 286 -1.59 -2.69 -18.95
C ASP A 286 -1.48 -1.62 -17.85
N ILE A 287 -2.19 -1.82 -16.72
CA ILE A 287 -2.09 -0.95 -15.54
C ILE A 287 -0.68 -0.98 -14.96
N ALA A 288 -0.09 -2.16 -14.76
CA ALA A 288 1.28 -2.30 -14.26
C ALA A 288 2.29 -1.63 -15.20
N GLU A 289 2.15 -1.81 -16.52
CA GLU A 289 3.01 -1.19 -17.52
C GLU A 289 2.90 0.35 -17.50
N GLN A 290 1.71 0.90 -17.24
CA GLN A 290 1.56 2.35 -17.08
C GLN A 290 2.36 2.87 -15.88
N TYR A 291 2.29 2.20 -14.74
CA TYR A 291 3.09 2.55 -13.56
C TYR A 291 4.58 2.39 -13.80
N LYS A 292 5.00 1.33 -14.50
CA LYS A 292 6.40 1.12 -14.92
C LYS A 292 6.93 2.31 -15.71
N ARG A 293 6.20 2.75 -16.73
CA ARG A 293 6.59 3.91 -17.57
C ARG A 293 6.69 5.20 -16.75
N ARG A 294 5.84 5.40 -15.76
CA ARG A 294 5.90 6.56 -14.86
C ARG A 294 7.10 6.47 -13.92
N ARG A 295 7.34 5.29 -13.34
CA ARG A 295 8.50 4.98 -12.51
C ARG A 295 9.79 5.33 -13.25
N ASP A 296 9.94 4.82 -14.45
CA ASP A 296 11.16 4.98 -15.25
C ASP A 296 11.45 6.47 -15.54
N VAL A 297 10.41 7.24 -15.89
CA VAL A 297 10.55 8.69 -16.11
C VAL A 297 10.91 9.43 -14.83
N LEU A 298 10.25 9.10 -13.70
CA LEU A 298 10.50 9.77 -12.42
C LEU A 298 11.91 9.47 -11.90
N VAL A 299 12.28 8.19 -11.82
CA VAL A 299 13.58 7.78 -11.26
C VAL A 299 14.72 8.30 -12.11
N LYS A 300 14.66 8.16 -13.44
CA LYS A 300 15.65 8.75 -14.34
C LYS A 300 15.77 10.26 -14.16
N GLY A 301 14.64 10.97 -14.08
CA GLY A 301 14.64 12.41 -13.91
C GLY A 301 15.23 12.87 -12.57
N LEU A 302 14.97 12.12 -11.47
CA LEU A 302 15.57 12.37 -10.16
C LEU A 302 17.09 12.15 -10.21
N HIS A 303 17.57 11.05 -10.81
CA HIS A 303 19.00 10.80 -11.01
C HIS A 303 19.67 11.92 -11.80
N GLU A 304 19.06 12.38 -12.87
CA GLU A 304 19.56 13.53 -13.66
C GLU A 304 19.54 14.85 -12.86
N ALA A 305 18.74 14.93 -11.80
CA ALA A 305 18.73 16.06 -10.85
C ALA A 305 19.76 15.89 -9.73
N GLY A 306 20.59 14.85 -9.76
CA GLY A 306 21.53 14.53 -8.69
C GLY A 306 20.89 13.88 -7.47
N TRP A 307 19.61 13.52 -7.52
CA TRP A 307 18.89 12.86 -6.44
C TRP A 307 18.82 11.35 -6.71
N MET A 308 19.77 10.63 -6.14
CA MET A 308 19.86 9.19 -6.32
C MET A 308 18.78 8.48 -5.48
N VAL A 309 17.93 7.71 -6.14
CA VAL A 309 16.86 6.90 -5.53
C VAL A 309 16.91 5.49 -6.09
N GLU A 310 16.46 4.52 -5.31
CA GLU A 310 16.36 3.14 -5.77
C GLU A 310 15.26 2.99 -6.83
N MET A 311 15.51 2.10 -7.81
CA MET A 311 14.51 1.70 -8.80
C MET A 311 13.60 0.64 -8.19
N PRO A 312 12.32 0.93 -7.88
CA PRO A 312 11.45 -0.07 -7.28
C PRO A 312 11.11 -1.19 -8.26
N LYS A 313 11.09 -2.44 -7.77
CA LYS A 313 10.66 -3.63 -8.52
C LYS A 313 9.14 -3.79 -8.56
N ALA A 314 8.43 -3.12 -7.65
CA ALA A 314 6.97 -3.22 -7.52
C ALA A 314 6.40 -2.01 -6.80
N SER A 315 5.05 -2.02 -6.59
CA SER A 315 4.30 -0.96 -5.95
C SER A 315 4.16 0.30 -6.83
N MET A 316 3.26 1.17 -6.48
CA MET A 316 3.05 2.44 -7.18
C MET A 316 3.79 3.61 -6.52
N TYR A 317 4.90 3.32 -5.82
CA TYR A 317 5.65 4.32 -5.05
C TYR A 317 7.13 4.32 -5.38
N VAL A 318 7.74 5.50 -5.24
CA VAL A 318 9.19 5.66 -5.14
C VAL A 318 9.47 6.22 -3.75
N TRP A 319 10.28 5.51 -2.98
CA TRP A 319 10.72 5.88 -1.64
C TRP A 319 12.07 6.57 -1.76
N ALA A 320 12.07 7.89 -1.63
CA ALA A 320 13.22 8.71 -1.92
C ALA A 320 13.88 9.22 -0.64
N LYS A 321 15.13 8.79 -0.38
CA LYS A 321 15.93 9.33 0.72
C LYS A 321 16.13 10.84 0.50
N ILE A 322 15.94 11.62 1.55
CA ILE A 322 16.18 13.06 1.51
C ILE A 322 17.64 13.31 1.16
N PRO A 323 17.96 14.18 0.15
CA PRO A 323 19.35 14.49 -0.15
C PRO A 323 20.11 15.05 1.06
N GLU A 324 21.38 14.67 1.22
CA GLU A 324 22.21 14.99 2.39
C GLU A 324 22.15 16.46 2.84
N PRO A 325 22.19 17.46 1.94
CA PRO A 325 22.10 18.87 2.36
C PRO A 325 20.79 19.26 3.07
N TYR A 326 19.74 18.44 2.91
CA TYR A 326 18.43 18.65 3.53
C TYR A 326 18.13 17.64 4.65
N ALA A 327 19.00 16.69 4.91
CA ALA A 327 18.74 15.57 5.83
C ALA A 327 18.31 16.05 7.24
N ALA A 328 18.92 17.12 7.73
CA ALA A 328 18.61 17.68 9.04
C ALA A 328 17.21 18.31 9.16
N MET A 329 16.52 18.55 8.03
CA MET A 329 15.17 19.14 8.05
C MET A 329 14.10 18.15 8.49
N GLY A 330 14.34 16.85 8.29
CA GLY A 330 13.31 15.82 8.38
C GLY A 330 12.32 15.86 7.21
N SER A 331 11.50 14.83 7.12
CA SER A 331 10.66 14.61 5.94
C SER A 331 9.51 15.61 5.78
N LEU A 332 8.96 16.11 6.88
CA LEU A 332 7.84 17.06 6.82
C LEU A 332 8.30 18.43 6.29
N GLU A 333 9.39 18.97 6.82
CA GLU A 333 9.89 20.27 6.37
C GLU A 333 10.46 20.19 4.95
N PHE A 334 11.11 19.08 4.60
CA PHE A 334 11.54 18.86 3.22
C PHE A 334 10.37 18.74 2.24
N ALA A 335 9.28 18.04 2.61
CA ALA A 335 8.06 18.01 1.80
C ALA A 335 7.42 19.40 1.62
N LYS A 336 7.43 20.23 2.66
CA LYS A 336 6.98 21.64 2.56
C LYS A 336 7.87 22.46 1.62
N LYS A 337 9.19 22.27 1.69
CA LYS A 337 10.13 22.94 0.77
C LYS A 337 9.86 22.55 -0.68
N LEU A 338 9.70 21.25 -0.97
CA LEU A 338 9.34 20.76 -2.31
C LEU A 338 8.03 21.40 -2.82
N LEU A 339 7.02 21.50 -1.96
CA LEU A 339 5.73 22.11 -2.31
C LEU A 339 5.89 23.59 -2.64
N ASN A 340 6.59 24.33 -1.79
CA ASN A 340 6.70 25.78 -1.93
C ASN A 340 7.62 26.22 -3.08
N GLU A 341 8.73 25.52 -3.27
CA GLU A 341 9.78 25.95 -4.20
C GLU A 341 9.76 25.18 -5.53
N ALA A 342 9.58 23.86 -5.48
CA ALA A 342 9.50 23.03 -6.67
C ALA A 342 8.08 22.84 -7.23
N LYS A 343 7.04 23.26 -6.49
CA LYS A 343 5.62 23.03 -6.79
C LYS A 343 5.26 21.55 -6.88
N VAL A 344 5.92 20.73 -6.07
CA VAL A 344 5.78 19.27 -6.01
C VAL A 344 5.30 18.87 -4.63
N CYS A 345 4.14 18.22 -4.56
CA CYS A 345 3.58 17.66 -3.33
C CYS A 345 3.91 16.19 -3.21
N VAL A 346 4.58 15.80 -2.13
CA VAL A 346 4.94 14.41 -1.78
C VAL A 346 4.40 14.05 -0.41
N SER A 347 4.38 12.75 -0.06
CA SER A 347 4.10 12.33 1.32
C SER A 347 5.37 12.38 2.15
N PRO A 348 5.39 13.07 3.31
CA PRO A 348 6.52 13.00 4.24
C PRO A 348 6.59 11.61 4.88
N GLY A 349 7.80 11.09 5.00
CA GLY A 349 8.01 9.73 5.48
C GLY A 349 7.68 9.52 6.94
N ILE A 350 7.76 10.55 7.78
CA ILE A 350 7.33 10.50 9.19
C ILE A 350 5.87 10.03 9.34
N GLY A 351 5.01 10.27 8.34
CA GLY A 351 3.63 9.79 8.32
C GLY A 351 3.48 8.27 8.27
N PHE A 352 4.58 7.55 8.06
CA PHE A 352 4.61 6.08 8.03
C PHE A 352 5.34 5.48 9.23
N GLY A 353 5.78 6.32 10.17
CA GLY A 353 6.54 5.95 11.37
C GLY A 353 7.89 6.65 11.46
N ASP A 354 8.48 6.67 12.66
CA ASP A 354 9.67 7.46 12.98
C ASP A 354 10.87 7.13 12.09
N TYR A 355 11.06 5.85 11.75
CA TYR A 355 12.13 5.43 10.83
C TYR A 355 11.94 5.91 9.38
N GLY A 356 10.74 6.42 9.05
CA GLY A 356 10.44 7.03 7.75
C GLY A 356 10.90 8.47 7.61
N ASP A 357 11.27 9.16 8.69
CA ASP A 357 11.54 10.61 8.68
C ASP A 357 12.77 11.03 7.83
N THR A 358 13.56 10.08 7.38
CA THR A 358 14.68 10.28 6.47
C THR A 358 14.31 10.26 4.97
N HIS A 359 13.05 10.05 4.65
CA HIS A 359 12.58 9.85 3.27
C HIS A 359 11.28 10.62 2.98
N VAL A 360 11.02 10.79 1.70
CA VAL A 360 9.70 11.18 1.18
C VAL A 360 9.20 10.13 0.18
N ARG A 361 7.87 9.99 0.06
CA ARG A 361 7.25 9.04 -0.85
C ARG A 361 6.59 9.77 -2.03
N PHE A 362 6.97 9.38 -3.25
CA PHE A 362 6.26 9.75 -4.48
C PHE A 362 5.27 8.65 -4.87
N ALA A 363 4.02 9.00 -5.12
CA ALA A 363 3.04 8.12 -5.75
C ALA A 363 3.01 8.34 -7.27
N LEU A 364 3.08 7.27 -8.05
CA LEU A 364 3.18 7.31 -9.51
C LEU A 364 1.82 7.56 -10.19
N ILE A 365 1.08 8.56 -9.72
CA ILE A 365 -0.29 8.88 -10.16
C ILE A 365 -0.37 9.98 -11.21
N GLU A 366 0.73 10.68 -11.47
CA GLU A 366 0.79 11.74 -12.48
C GLU A 366 1.22 11.18 -13.85
N ASN A 367 0.77 11.81 -14.92
CA ASN A 367 1.22 11.46 -16.26
C ASN A 367 2.69 11.87 -16.50
N ARG A 368 3.30 11.31 -17.54
CA ARG A 368 4.73 11.48 -17.81
C ARG A 368 5.16 12.94 -18.03
N ASP A 369 4.28 13.76 -18.57
CA ASP A 369 4.62 15.17 -18.84
C ASP A 369 4.59 16.00 -17.56
N ARG A 370 3.62 15.70 -16.68
CA ARG A 370 3.58 16.28 -15.32
C ARG A 370 4.78 15.80 -14.49
N ILE A 371 5.19 14.54 -14.60
CA ILE A 371 6.41 14.04 -13.95
C ILE A 371 7.64 14.81 -14.46
N ARG A 372 7.79 15.02 -15.77
CA ARG A 372 8.89 15.82 -16.32
C ARG A 372 8.86 17.26 -15.85
N GLN A 373 7.67 17.84 -15.71
CA GLN A 373 7.50 19.20 -15.14
C GLN A 373 7.96 19.24 -13.69
N ALA A 374 7.58 18.26 -12.86
CA ALA A 374 8.04 18.14 -11.47
C ALA A 374 9.57 18.06 -11.38
N ILE A 375 10.19 17.26 -12.25
CA ILE A 375 11.66 17.15 -12.31
C ILE A 375 12.30 18.51 -12.65
N ARG A 376 11.72 19.28 -13.57
CA ARG A 376 12.22 20.64 -13.86
C ARG A 376 12.14 21.57 -12.63
N GLY A 377 11.03 21.50 -11.87
CA GLY A 377 10.86 22.24 -10.63
C GLY A 377 11.90 21.86 -9.57
N ILE A 378 12.12 20.55 -9.37
CA ILE A 378 13.14 20.04 -8.43
C ILE A 378 14.55 20.47 -8.86
N LYS A 379 14.89 20.35 -10.16
CA LYS A 379 16.18 20.84 -10.68
C LYS A 379 16.36 22.34 -10.47
N ALA A 380 15.31 23.15 -10.62
CA ALA A 380 15.36 24.58 -10.40
C ALA A 380 15.61 24.91 -8.91
N MET A 381 14.92 24.24 -8.00
CA MET A 381 15.14 24.35 -6.56
C MET A 381 16.59 23.98 -6.17
N PHE A 382 17.10 22.83 -6.65
CA PHE A 382 18.46 22.39 -6.36
C PHE A 382 19.54 23.34 -6.91
N ARG A 383 19.27 24.00 -8.07
CA ARG A 383 20.18 25.04 -8.58
C ARG A 383 20.15 26.30 -7.72
N ALA A 384 18.97 26.72 -7.27
CA ALA A 384 18.83 27.86 -6.38
C ALA A 384 19.60 27.66 -5.06
N ASP A 385 19.62 26.42 -4.57
CA ASP A 385 20.34 26.03 -3.36
C ASP A 385 21.83 25.68 -3.61
N GLY A 386 22.32 25.84 -4.84
CA GLY A 386 23.73 25.60 -5.19
C GLY A 386 24.13 24.13 -5.32
N LEU A 387 23.18 23.19 -5.35
CA LEU A 387 23.44 21.75 -5.48
C LEU A 387 23.66 21.28 -6.90
N LEU A 388 23.25 22.07 -7.88
CA LEU A 388 23.45 21.82 -9.30
C LEU A 388 24.10 23.06 -9.97
N PRO A 389 24.95 22.86 -10.99
CA PRO A 389 25.50 23.96 -11.74
C PRO A 389 24.38 24.80 -12.40
N ALA A 390 24.62 26.12 -12.52
CA ALA A 390 23.72 27.01 -13.24
C ALA A 390 23.47 26.44 -14.66
N SER A 391 22.22 26.53 -15.14
CA SER A 391 21.96 26.14 -16.53
C SER A 391 22.76 27.05 -17.44
N SER A 392 23.63 26.47 -18.28
CA SER A 392 24.26 27.22 -19.36
C SER A 392 23.12 27.74 -20.26
N LYS A 393 22.80 29.00 -20.15
CA LYS A 393 22.09 29.71 -21.25
C LYS A 393 23.04 29.60 -22.42
N HIS A 394 22.61 29.02 -23.52
CA HIS A 394 23.24 29.23 -24.80
C HIS A 394 23.20 30.74 -25.05
N ILE A 395 24.31 31.41 -24.83
CA ILE A 395 24.60 32.73 -25.36
C ILE A 395 24.82 32.47 -26.86
N HIS A 396 23.76 32.55 -27.65
CA HIS A 396 23.90 32.93 -29.03
C HIS A 396 24.10 34.46 -29.02
N GLU A 397 25.31 34.89 -28.74
CA GLU A 397 25.75 36.20 -29.16
C GLU A 397 25.90 36.13 -30.68
N ASN A 398 25.14 36.99 -31.34
CA ASN A 398 25.34 37.38 -32.72
C ASN A 398 26.81 37.81 -32.92
N ALA A 399 27.51 37.12 -33.81
CA ALA A 399 28.69 37.64 -34.41
C ALA A 399 28.28 38.08 -35.82
N GLU A 400 28.39 39.35 -36.05
CA GLU A 400 28.29 40.05 -37.33
C GLU A 400 29.25 39.48 -38.38
#